data_73eeeab34d2452af5e1b4d374bb00b53
#
_entry.id   73eeeab34d2452af5e1b4d374bb00b53
#
_cell.length_a   1.000
_cell.length_b   1.000
_cell.length_c   1.000
_cell.angle_alpha   90.00
_cell.angle_beta   90.00
_cell.angle_gamma   90.00
#
_symmetry.space_group_name_H-M   'P 1'
#
loop_
_entity.id
_entity.type
_entity.pdbx_description
1 polymer ?
#
loop_
_entity_poly.entity_id
_entity_poly.type
_entity_poly.pdbx_seq_one_letter_code
_entity_poly.pdbx_strand_id
1 'polypeptide(L)'
;YILMNIAYCIKLKQKAIVDVFIIAVGFVFRLLVGGFATGIWVSHWIILMTFLLALFLAFAKRRDDIVMFEETGVKARQNVDRYNVVFMNQAIGIVASITIVCYIMYTVSVEVIERFNSQYLYITSIFVLAGIIRYLQVTIVDVKSGSPTKVLLKDRFIQLCIVGWVIT
;
A
#
# COMPACT_ATOMS: atom_id res chain seq x y z
N TYR A 1 13.83 0.42 14.96
CA TYR A 1 13.94 0.39 13.50
C TYR A 1 15.18 -0.38 13.03
N ILE A 2 16.40 -0.02 13.51
CA ILE A 2 17.66 -0.67 13.10
C ILE A 2 17.64 -2.17 13.41
N LEU A 3 17.29 -2.57 14.63
CA LEU A 3 17.18 -3.98 15.04
C LEU A 3 16.18 -4.77 14.17
N MET A 4 15.04 -4.18 13.83
CA MET A 4 14.05 -4.78 12.95
C MET A 4 14.62 -5.02 11.54
N ASN A 5 15.34 -4.04 10.98
CA ASN A 5 15.97 -4.18 9.67
C ASN A 5 17.08 -5.24 9.67
N ILE A 6 17.88 -5.32 10.72
CA ILE A 6 18.90 -6.38 10.87
C ILE A 6 18.24 -7.76 10.93
N ALA A 7 17.21 -7.93 11.78
CA ALA A 7 16.45 -9.17 11.88
C ALA A 7 15.77 -9.54 10.55
N TYR A 8 15.26 -8.56 9.82
CA TYR A 8 14.70 -8.73 8.47
C TYR A 8 15.75 -9.27 7.49
N CYS A 9 16.95 -8.68 7.47
CA CYS A 9 18.02 -9.10 6.55
C CYS A 9 18.52 -10.52 6.85
N ILE A 10 18.57 -10.93 8.12
CA ILE A 10 19.15 -12.23 8.53
C ILE A 10 18.19 -13.40 8.23
N LYS A 11 16.92 -13.32 8.63
CA LYS A 11 16.02 -14.49 8.63
C LYS A 11 14.58 -14.21 8.24
N LEU A 12 14.03 -13.02 8.56
CA LEU A 12 12.60 -12.75 8.44
C LEU A 12 12.15 -12.55 6.99
N LYS A 13 13.03 -12.08 6.10
CA LYS A 13 12.76 -11.96 4.66
C LYS A 13 12.48 -13.31 3.97
N GLN A 14 12.80 -14.43 4.62
CA GLN A 14 12.57 -15.78 4.08
C GLN A 14 11.21 -16.35 4.49
N LYS A 15 10.53 -15.72 5.47
CA LYS A 15 9.21 -16.16 5.92
C LYS A 15 8.12 -15.46 5.12
N ALA A 16 7.30 -16.26 4.46
CA ALA A 16 6.11 -15.76 3.75
C ALA A 16 5.20 -14.97 4.71
N ILE A 17 4.51 -13.96 4.20
CA ILE A 17 3.64 -13.03 4.93
C ILE A 17 4.43 -12.10 5.87
N VAL A 18 5.34 -12.65 6.70
CA VAL A 18 6.12 -11.85 7.66
C VAL A 18 6.96 -10.79 6.95
N ASP A 19 7.51 -11.10 5.76
CA ASP A 19 8.30 -10.16 4.98
C ASP A 19 7.51 -8.91 4.56
N VAL A 20 6.27 -9.06 4.11
CA VAL A 20 5.43 -7.93 3.70
C VAL A 20 4.96 -7.10 4.90
N PHE A 21 4.61 -7.76 6.02
CA PHE A 21 4.24 -7.07 7.25
C PHE A 21 5.39 -6.24 7.83
N ILE A 22 6.62 -6.76 7.85
CA ILE A 22 7.78 -6.02 8.32
C ILE A 22 8.05 -4.79 7.45
N ILE A 23 7.87 -4.90 6.13
CA ILE A 23 7.98 -3.75 5.23
C ILE A 23 6.96 -2.68 5.62
N ALA A 24 5.68 -3.06 5.81
CA ALA A 24 4.62 -2.14 6.19
C ALA A 24 4.89 -1.46 7.54
N VAL A 25 5.28 -2.23 8.57
CA VAL A 25 5.69 -1.71 9.89
C VAL A 25 6.89 -0.76 9.77
N GLY A 26 7.83 -1.06 8.87
CA GLY A 26 8.97 -0.18 8.58
C GLY A 26 8.57 1.20 8.06
N PHE A 27 7.51 1.29 7.25
CA PHE A 27 6.94 2.57 6.81
C PHE A 27 6.29 3.32 7.97
N VAL A 28 5.56 2.63 8.84
CA VAL A 28 4.97 3.23 10.05
C VAL A 28 6.06 3.79 10.97
N PHE A 29 7.14 3.06 11.20
CA PHE A 29 8.24 3.57 12.01
C PHE A 29 8.89 4.83 11.42
N ARG A 30 9.05 4.90 10.10
CA ARG A 30 9.57 6.12 9.45
C ARG A 30 8.64 7.31 9.65
N LEU A 31 7.32 7.08 9.55
CA LEU A 31 6.31 8.10 9.79
C LEU A 31 6.37 8.59 11.25
N LEU A 32 6.44 7.68 12.23
CA LEU A 32 6.52 8.03 13.65
C LEU A 32 7.81 8.80 13.98
N VAL A 33 8.96 8.36 13.45
CA VAL A 33 10.24 9.07 13.64
C VAL A 33 10.17 10.46 13.02
N GLY A 34 9.56 10.61 11.84
CA GLY A 34 9.32 11.91 11.22
C GLY A 34 8.46 12.83 12.09
N GLY A 35 7.34 12.32 12.61
CA GLY A 35 6.47 13.07 13.53
C GLY A 35 7.19 13.52 14.80
N PHE A 36 7.95 12.63 15.45
CA PHE A 36 8.76 12.96 16.62
C PHE A 36 9.83 14.02 16.33
N ALA A 37 10.53 13.89 15.18
CA ALA A 37 11.60 14.82 14.82
C ALA A 37 11.09 16.23 14.49
N THR A 38 9.86 16.34 14.00
CA THR A 38 9.24 17.64 13.64
C THR A 38 8.30 18.18 14.71
N GLY A 39 8.06 17.45 15.80
CA GLY A 39 7.10 17.83 16.84
C GLY A 39 5.63 17.79 16.35
N ILE A 40 5.35 17.14 15.23
CA ILE A 40 3.99 17.06 14.65
C ILE A 40 3.27 15.82 15.21
N TRP A 41 2.07 16.02 15.73
CA TRP A 41 1.23 14.92 16.17
C TRP A 41 0.78 14.06 15.00
N VAL A 42 1.11 12.77 15.08
CA VAL A 42 0.73 11.77 14.05
C VAL A 42 -0.59 11.11 14.46
N SER A 43 -1.67 11.38 13.72
CA SER A 43 -2.98 10.78 14.00
C SER A 43 -2.97 9.26 13.78
N HIS A 44 -3.84 8.55 14.50
CA HIS A 44 -4.01 7.10 14.32
C HIS A 44 -4.47 6.74 12.89
N TRP A 45 -5.21 7.62 12.23
CA TRP A 45 -5.65 7.44 10.85
C TRP A 45 -4.48 7.39 9.86
N ILE A 46 -3.51 8.30 9.98
CA ILE A 46 -2.36 8.32 9.07
C ILE A 46 -1.45 7.11 9.31
N ILE A 47 -1.34 6.64 10.56
CA ILE A 47 -0.61 5.42 10.90
C ILE A 47 -1.25 4.22 10.23
N LEU A 48 -2.57 4.05 10.40
CA LEU A 48 -3.32 2.92 9.86
C LEU A 48 -3.28 2.91 8.32
N MET A 49 -3.53 4.06 7.69
CA MET A 49 -3.50 4.16 6.24
C MET A 49 -2.10 3.94 5.65
N THR A 50 -1.05 4.46 6.31
CA THR A 50 0.34 4.20 5.91
C THR A 50 0.65 2.71 5.95
N PHE A 51 0.24 2.03 7.02
CA PHE A 51 0.41 0.59 7.17
C PHE A 51 -0.32 -0.18 6.05
N LEU A 52 -1.61 0.10 5.84
CA LEU A 52 -2.44 -0.60 4.86
C LEU A 52 -1.95 -0.37 3.43
N LEU A 53 -1.61 0.87 3.07
CA LEU A 53 -1.10 1.20 1.75
C LEU A 53 0.26 0.55 1.49
N ALA A 54 1.16 0.58 2.48
CA ALA A 54 2.45 -0.08 2.37
C ALA A 54 2.31 -1.60 2.23
N LEU A 55 1.37 -2.20 2.96
CA LEU A 55 1.04 -3.63 2.89
C LEU A 55 0.48 -3.99 1.50
N PHE A 56 -0.46 -3.19 0.98
CA PHE A 56 -1.02 -3.33 -0.35
C PHE A 56 0.07 -3.33 -1.45
N LEU A 57 0.96 -2.33 -1.42
CA LEU A 57 2.04 -2.23 -2.39
C LEU A 57 3.08 -3.35 -2.24
N ALA A 58 3.33 -3.80 -1.00
CA ALA A 58 4.23 -4.92 -0.75
C ALA A 58 3.67 -6.24 -1.31
N PHE A 59 2.37 -6.52 -1.12
CA PHE A 59 1.72 -7.68 -1.71
C PHE A 59 1.71 -7.60 -3.25
N ALA A 60 1.40 -6.44 -3.84
CA ALA A 60 1.43 -6.25 -5.28
C ALA A 60 2.82 -6.59 -5.86
N LYS A 61 3.88 -6.10 -5.21
CA LYS A 61 5.25 -6.41 -5.62
C LYS A 61 5.58 -7.91 -5.48
N ARG A 62 5.08 -8.59 -4.42
CA ARG A 62 5.30 -10.04 -4.27
C ARG A 62 4.58 -10.83 -5.35
N ARG A 63 3.39 -10.39 -5.75
CA ARG A 63 2.69 -10.99 -6.87
C ARG A 63 3.53 -10.96 -8.16
N ASP A 64 4.11 -9.81 -8.48
CA ASP A 64 4.96 -9.68 -9.66
C ASP A 64 6.21 -10.56 -9.59
N ASP A 65 6.84 -10.65 -8.41
CA ASP A 65 7.98 -11.55 -8.19
C ASP A 65 7.60 -13.02 -8.50
N ILE A 66 6.35 -13.44 -8.18
CA ILE A 66 5.84 -14.80 -8.45
C ILE A 66 5.57 -15.00 -9.94
N VAL A 67 4.87 -14.07 -10.59
CA VAL A 67 4.57 -14.16 -12.03
C VAL A 67 5.87 -14.23 -12.83
N MET A 68 6.84 -13.39 -12.50
CA MET A 68 8.15 -13.42 -13.13
C MET A 68 8.88 -14.75 -12.92
N PHE A 69 8.74 -15.37 -11.75
CA PHE A 69 9.31 -16.67 -11.47
C PHE A 69 8.62 -17.78 -12.29
N GLU A 70 7.28 -17.75 -12.39
CA GLU A 70 6.52 -18.71 -13.23
C GLU A 70 6.90 -18.61 -14.72
N GLU A 71 7.18 -17.39 -15.22
CA GLU A 71 7.53 -17.16 -16.62
C GLU A 71 9.01 -17.46 -16.94
N THR A 72 9.93 -17.11 -16.05
CA THR A 72 11.37 -17.13 -16.34
C THR A 72 12.14 -18.24 -15.63
N GLY A 73 11.54 -18.87 -14.60
CA GLY A 73 12.20 -19.82 -13.72
C GLY A 73 13.24 -19.18 -12.78
N VAL A 74 13.45 -17.86 -12.85
CA VAL A 74 14.44 -17.14 -12.04
C VAL A 74 13.83 -16.70 -10.70
N LYS A 75 14.34 -17.23 -9.60
CA LYS A 75 13.88 -16.86 -8.25
C LYS A 75 14.38 -15.48 -7.84
N ALA A 76 13.51 -14.50 -7.83
CA ALA A 76 13.81 -13.17 -7.29
C ALA A 76 14.04 -13.23 -5.76
N ARG A 77 13.42 -14.20 -5.05
CA ARG A 77 13.54 -14.41 -3.59
C ARG A 77 13.34 -15.88 -3.22
N GLN A 78 13.89 -16.26 -2.04
CA GLN A 78 13.82 -17.63 -1.53
C GLN A 78 12.41 -18.08 -1.09
N ASN A 79 11.53 -17.15 -0.77
CA ASN A 79 10.18 -17.44 -0.28
C ASN A 79 9.09 -17.42 -1.36
N VAL A 80 9.45 -17.28 -2.63
CA VAL A 80 8.52 -17.27 -3.78
C VAL A 80 7.69 -18.56 -3.84
N ASP A 81 8.31 -19.70 -3.54
CA ASP A 81 7.65 -21.02 -3.56
C ASP A 81 6.53 -21.19 -2.50
N ARG A 82 6.44 -20.27 -1.53
CA ARG A 82 5.43 -20.31 -0.46
C ARG A 82 4.17 -19.49 -0.79
N TYR A 83 4.15 -18.89 -1.95
CA TYR A 83 3.03 -18.08 -2.44
C TYR A 83 2.54 -18.64 -3.77
N ASN A 84 1.27 -18.43 -4.08
CA ASN A 84 0.74 -18.59 -5.43
C ASN A 84 0.00 -17.32 -5.87
N VAL A 85 -0.19 -17.16 -7.17
CA VAL A 85 -0.84 -15.97 -7.76
C VAL A 85 -2.27 -15.81 -7.24
N VAL A 86 -3.01 -16.90 -7.05
CA VAL A 86 -4.41 -16.88 -6.57
C VAL A 86 -4.48 -16.31 -5.15
N PHE A 87 -3.65 -16.82 -4.24
CA PHE A 87 -3.56 -16.30 -2.87
C PHE A 87 -3.19 -14.81 -2.85
N MET A 88 -2.21 -14.40 -3.67
CA MET A 88 -1.76 -13.01 -3.74
C MET A 88 -2.85 -12.09 -4.26
N ASN A 89 -3.60 -12.49 -5.28
CA ASN A 89 -4.73 -11.72 -5.79
C ASN A 89 -5.81 -11.52 -4.71
N GLN A 90 -6.13 -12.56 -3.92
CA GLN A 90 -7.07 -12.46 -2.81
C GLN A 90 -6.54 -11.54 -1.70
N ALA A 91 -5.28 -11.70 -1.30
CA ALA A 91 -4.67 -10.88 -0.25
C ALA A 91 -4.64 -9.39 -0.64
N ILE A 92 -4.26 -9.08 -1.88
CA ILE A 92 -4.26 -7.71 -2.41
C ILE A 92 -5.68 -7.14 -2.40
N GLY A 93 -6.69 -7.92 -2.83
CA GLY A 93 -8.10 -7.51 -2.83
C GLY A 93 -8.62 -7.21 -1.42
N ILE A 94 -8.33 -8.07 -0.44
CA ILE A 94 -8.71 -7.86 0.96
C ILE A 94 -8.08 -6.57 1.51
N VAL A 95 -6.78 -6.38 1.34
CA VAL A 95 -6.09 -5.19 1.84
C VAL A 95 -6.58 -3.92 1.14
N ALA A 96 -6.83 -3.97 -0.19
CA ALA A 96 -7.41 -2.87 -0.94
C ALA A 96 -8.79 -2.47 -0.38
N SER A 97 -9.67 -3.45 -0.13
CA SER A 97 -11.01 -3.21 0.41
C SER A 97 -10.95 -2.56 1.81
N ILE A 98 -10.10 -3.08 2.69
CA ILE A 98 -9.90 -2.51 4.02
C ILE A 98 -9.35 -1.07 3.92
N THR A 99 -8.40 -0.83 3.01
CA THR A 99 -7.83 0.52 2.80
C THR A 99 -8.90 1.52 2.38
N ILE A 100 -9.79 1.14 1.45
CA ILE A 100 -10.90 1.98 0.98
C ILE A 100 -11.86 2.28 2.14
N VAL A 101 -12.28 1.26 2.90
CA VAL A 101 -13.17 1.44 4.05
C VAL A 101 -12.53 2.36 5.10
N CYS A 102 -11.27 2.15 5.45
CA CYS A 102 -10.56 3.01 6.39
C CYS A 102 -10.46 4.46 5.89
N TYR A 103 -10.27 4.67 4.57
CA TYR A 103 -10.24 6.00 4.00
C TYR A 103 -11.61 6.69 4.10
N ILE A 104 -12.70 5.98 3.79
CA ILE A 104 -14.07 6.51 3.93
C ILE A 104 -14.33 6.89 5.39
N MET A 105 -14.01 5.99 6.34
CA MET A 105 -14.17 6.25 7.77
C MET A 105 -13.35 7.47 8.24
N TYR A 106 -12.15 7.64 7.70
CA TYR A 106 -11.33 8.82 7.93
C TYR A 106 -12.05 10.10 7.48
N THR A 107 -12.59 10.13 6.26
CA THR A 107 -13.21 11.33 5.69
C THR A 107 -14.49 11.77 6.40
N VAL A 108 -15.19 10.84 7.08
CA VAL A 108 -16.42 11.13 7.85
C VAL A 108 -16.18 11.25 9.35
N SER A 109 -14.94 11.11 9.82
CA SER A 109 -14.63 11.24 11.24
C SER A 109 -14.76 12.71 11.70
N VAL A 110 -15.29 12.89 12.91
CA VAL A 110 -15.52 14.22 13.50
C VAL A 110 -14.23 15.03 13.56
N GLU A 111 -13.12 14.42 13.98
CA GLU A 111 -11.81 15.08 14.07
C GLU A 111 -11.35 15.67 12.74
N VAL A 112 -11.63 14.97 11.63
CA VAL A 112 -11.21 15.39 10.29
C VAL A 112 -12.15 16.48 9.75
N ILE A 113 -13.46 16.33 9.96
CA ILE A 113 -14.46 17.35 9.57
C ILE A 113 -14.17 18.68 10.27
N GLU A 114 -13.90 18.65 11.58
CA GLU A 114 -13.56 19.86 12.35
C GLU A 114 -12.23 20.46 11.89
N ARG A 115 -11.21 19.63 11.63
CA ARG A 115 -9.88 20.10 11.19
C ARG A 115 -9.91 20.78 9.83
N PHE A 116 -10.67 20.26 8.88
CA PHE A 116 -10.76 20.80 7.53
C PHE A 116 -11.95 21.75 7.34
N ASN A 117 -12.82 21.88 8.36
CA ASN A 117 -14.06 22.66 8.32
C ASN A 117 -14.92 22.35 7.08
N SER A 118 -14.95 21.09 6.66
CA SER A 118 -15.67 20.64 5.48
C SER A 118 -16.32 19.28 5.73
N GLN A 119 -17.62 19.18 5.39
CA GLN A 119 -18.38 17.93 5.44
C GLN A 119 -18.28 17.12 4.13
N TYR A 120 -17.68 17.68 3.08
CA TYR A 120 -17.67 17.09 1.73
C TYR A 120 -16.44 16.26 1.41
N LEU A 121 -15.52 16.07 2.35
CA LEU A 121 -14.31 15.28 2.16
C LEU A 121 -14.56 13.85 1.70
N TYR A 122 -15.76 13.28 2.00
CA TYR A 122 -16.11 11.92 1.53
C TYR A 122 -16.15 11.83 -0.01
N ILE A 123 -16.33 12.93 -0.74
CA ILE A 123 -16.32 12.95 -2.21
C ILE A 123 -14.95 12.53 -2.74
N THR A 124 -13.87 12.87 -2.02
CA THR A 124 -12.50 12.45 -2.36
C THR A 124 -12.34 10.92 -2.40
N SER A 125 -13.20 10.19 -1.69
CA SER A 125 -13.18 8.71 -1.67
C SER A 125 -13.43 8.09 -3.04
N ILE A 126 -14.15 8.77 -3.93
CA ILE A 126 -14.39 8.32 -5.31
C ILE A 126 -13.07 8.23 -6.07
N PHE A 127 -12.21 9.24 -5.93
CA PHE A 127 -10.91 9.26 -6.61
C PHE A 127 -9.95 8.20 -6.04
N VAL A 128 -9.96 8.00 -4.72
CA VAL A 128 -9.16 6.96 -4.07
C VAL A 128 -9.62 5.57 -4.51
N LEU A 129 -10.94 5.33 -4.52
CA LEU A 129 -11.53 4.08 -5.00
C LEU A 129 -11.14 3.80 -6.45
N ALA A 130 -11.34 4.78 -7.35
CA ALA A 130 -11.01 4.66 -8.75
C ALA A 130 -9.50 4.40 -8.97
N GLY A 131 -8.64 5.10 -8.23
CA GLY A 131 -7.19 4.91 -8.27
C GLY A 131 -6.74 3.52 -7.82
N ILE A 132 -7.31 3.00 -6.73
CA ILE A 132 -7.01 1.64 -6.23
C ILE A 132 -7.51 0.58 -7.22
N ILE A 133 -8.73 0.71 -7.76
CA ILE A 133 -9.26 -0.23 -8.77
C ILE A 133 -8.38 -0.21 -10.01
N ARG A 134 -7.96 0.95 -10.50
CA ARG A 134 -7.05 1.04 -11.65
C ARG A 134 -5.70 0.39 -11.36
N TYR A 135 -5.16 0.62 -10.17
CA TYR A 135 -3.91 -0.03 -9.77
C TYR A 135 -4.05 -1.57 -9.73
N LEU A 136 -5.18 -2.08 -9.22
CA LEU A 136 -5.49 -3.52 -9.26
C LEU A 136 -5.56 -4.05 -10.69
N GLN A 137 -6.18 -3.31 -11.61
CA GLN A 137 -6.25 -3.68 -13.02
C GLN A 137 -4.84 -3.76 -13.63
N VAL A 138 -4.00 -2.76 -13.44
CA VAL A 138 -2.61 -2.74 -13.94
C VAL A 138 -1.79 -3.89 -13.33
N THR A 139 -2.03 -4.21 -12.07
CA THR A 139 -1.31 -5.29 -11.36
C THR A 139 -1.79 -6.67 -11.81
N ILE A 140 -3.12 -6.91 -11.88
CA ILE A 140 -3.68 -8.24 -12.06
C ILE A 140 -3.84 -8.59 -13.55
N VAL A 141 -4.26 -7.62 -14.35
CA VAL A 141 -4.60 -7.86 -15.78
C VAL A 141 -3.42 -7.53 -16.67
N ASP A 142 -2.81 -6.36 -16.50
CA ASP A 142 -1.74 -5.90 -17.40
C ASP A 142 -0.36 -6.48 -17.03
N VAL A 143 -0.22 -7.05 -15.81
CA VAL A 143 1.04 -7.63 -15.28
C VAL A 143 2.22 -6.65 -15.39
N LYS A 144 1.99 -5.36 -15.16
CA LYS A 144 2.96 -4.28 -15.35
C LYS A 144 3.32 -3.54 -14.06
N SER A 145 3.04 -4.12 -12.89
CA SER A 145 3.23 -3.46 -11.59
C SER A 145 4.64 -3.56 -11.01
N GLY A 146 5.62 -4.08 -11.76
CA GLY A 146 7.01 -4.34 -11.30
C GLY A 146 7.70 -3.20 -10.51
N SER A 147 7.17 -1.98 -10.61
CA SER A 147 7.55 -0.87 -9.74
C SER A 147 6.33 0.03 -9.50
N PRO A 148 5.79 0.07 -8.26
CA PRO A 148 4.65 0.91 -7.91
C PRO A 148 4.82 2.38 -8.33
N THR A 149 6.03 2.92 -8.14
CA THR A 149 6.37 4.29 -8.54
C THR A 149 6.26 4.50 -10.05
N LYS A 150 6.68 3.52 -10.87
CA LYS A 150 6.56 3.62 -12.32
C LYS A 150 5.10 3.58 -12.76
N VAL A 151 4.26 2.80 -12.11
CA VAL A 151 2.82 2.75 -12.40
C VAL A 151 2.19 4.11 -12.13
N LEU A 152 2.44 4.69 -10.96
CA LEU A 152 1.93 6.03 -10.58
C LEU A 152 2.37 7.13 -11.56
N LEU A 153 3.62 7.07 -12.04
CA LEU A 153 4.16 8.10 -12.94
C LEU A 153 3.77 7.91 -14.41
N LYS A 154 3.38 6.70 -14.84
CA LYS A 154 3.08 6.40 -16.25
C LYS A 154 1.60 6.28 -16.56
N ASP A 155 0.77 5.88 -15.59
CA ASP A 155 -0.65 5.68 -15.81
C ASP A 155 -1.41 7.01 -15.67
N ARG A 156 -1.94 7.50 -16.82
CA ARG A 156 -2.67 8.77 -16.89
C ARG A 156 -3.96 8.77 -16.06
N PHE A 157 -4.61 7.61 -15.96
CA PHE A 157 -5.85 7.53 -15.19
C PHE A 157 -5.59 7.68 -13.69
N ILE A 158 -4.55 7.04 -13.17
CA ILE A 158 -4.13 7.20 -11.77
C ILE A 158 -3.72 8.66 -11.49
N GLN A 159 -3.00 9.29 -12.43
CA GLN A 159 -2.63 10.70 -12.30
C GLN A 159 -3.85 11.62 -12.26
N LEU A 160 -4.87 11.38 -13.10
CA LEU A 160 -6.14 12.11 -13.04
C LEU A 160 -6.87 11.92 -11.71
N CYS A 161 -6.87 10.69 -11.16
CA CYS A 161 -7.43 10.44 -9.84
C CYS A 161 -6.70 11.22 -8.74
N ILE A 162 -5.36 11.27 -8.78
CA ILE A 162 -4.56 12.05 -7.81
C ILE A 162 -4.85 13.54 -7.94
N VAL A 163 -4.90 14.08 -9.15
CA VAL A 163 -5.22 15.50 -9.39
C VAL A 163 -6.62 15.81 -8.91
N GLY A 164 -7.62 14.98 -9.24
CA GLY A 164 -8.99 15.14 -8.74
C GLY A 164 -9.08 15.12 -7.22
N TRP A 165 -8.33 14.20 -6.58
CA TRP A 165 -8.25 14.11 -5.12
C TRP A 165 -7.64 15.34 -4.45
N VAL A 166 -6.63 15.97 -5.07
CA VAL A 166 -5.97 17.18 -4.54
C VAL A 166 -6.83 18.42 -4.70
N ILE A 167 -7.65 18.50 -5.76
CA ILE A 167 -8.48 19.67 -6.07
C ILE A 167 -9.77 19.69 -5.23
N THR A 168 -10.28 18.52 -4.82
CA THR A 168 -11.52 18.38 -4.04
C THR A 168 -11.27 18.44 -2.55
#